data_2e1bca39d51f391616ec51c588001e1e
#
_entry.id   2e1bca39d51f391616ec51c588001e1e
#
_cell.length_a   1.000
_cell.length_b   1.000
_cell.length_c   1.000
_cell.angle_alpha   90.00
_cell.angle_beta   90.00
_cell.angle_gamma   90.00
#
_symmetry.space_group_name_H-M   'P 1'
#
loop_
_entity.id
_entity.type
_entity.pdbx_description
1 polymer ?
#
loop_
_entity_poly.entity_id
_entity_poly.type
_entity_poly.pdbx_seq_one_letter_code
_entity_poly.pdbx_strand_id
1 'polypeptide(L)'
;CSGCDRKAQVNAEPESSEKIEYAVTETEEVFTETKKLVIEDLDDAYEALLDSCSKEFIGDYRIDESFLNWVYANYGKEAVLNIAQESQEDQNVNVWYEETGNSIHVLWLLYCQDTGMNEEDLQQVYWKTCSSEDEIVLDFTGDINFAEGWGTTEHMDGQPNGINDCFSKDLLQEMNHADIMMINNEFTYSTRGEPLAGKDYTFRADPKRVALLETFGTDIVSLANNHVYDYGEAALIDTIDTLEEAGIPYVGAGKDLKDAMRPVYFVANGKKIAIVSATQIERSLNYTKEATETTPGVLKTLNPDKFLKVIEEARDNSDYVIAFVHWGTEGNNYFGSDQVALAKQFVEAGVDVIIGGHTHCLQGMEYMDGVPIIYSLGNFWFSASTLDTGLSQVIIRDDGTIDFRFLPCIQKNYKTSLVTDERSEEHTSE
;
A
#
# COMPACT_ATOMS: atom_id res chain seq x y z
N CYS A 1 -9.81 -62.60 17.36
CA CYS A 1 -10.59 -63.20 18.45
C CYS A 1 -11.66 -62.20 18.81
N SER A 2 -12.86 -62.43 18.39
CA SER A 2 -14.06 -62.92 19.01
C SER A 2 -14.45 -62.11 20.27
N GLY A 3 -15.59 -61.55 20.48
CA GLY A 3 -16.90 -61.75 19.93
C GLY A 3 -17.92 -61.34 20.99
N CYS A 4 -19.12 -61.20 20.54
CA CYS A 4 -20.40 -61.27 21.27
C CYS A 4 -21.02 -60.04 21.94
N ASP A 5 -21.95 -59.54 21.22
CA ASP A 5 -23.41 -59.36 21.51
C ASP A 5 -23.91 -59.42 22.98
N ARG A 6 -24.75 -58.42 23.32
CA ARG A 6 -26.15 -58.69 23.73
C ARG A 6 -27.00 -57.41 23.84
N LYS A 7 -28.15 -57.49 23.17
CA LYS A 7 -29.33 -56.59 23.28
C LYS A 7 -29.94 -56.62 24.67
N ALA A 8 -30.54 -55.52 25.11
CA ALA A 8 -31.78 -55.50 25.88
C ALA A 8 -32.57 -54.24 25.60
N GLN A 9 -33.74 -54.39 24.99
CA GLN A 9 -34.86 -53.44 24.95
C GLN A 9 -35.54 -53.42 26.30
N VAL A 10 -35.92 -52.22 26.79
CA VAL A 10 -37.11 -52.08 27.59
C VAL A 10 -37.74 -50.70 27.24
N ASN A 11 -39.01 -50.80 26.82
CA ASN A 11 -39.97 -49.71 26.62
C ASN A 11 -40.41 -49.11 27.93
N ALA A 12 -40.65 -47.78 27.99
CA ALA A 12 -41.70 -47.17 28.73
C ALA A 12 -41.94 -45.71 28.20
N GLU A 13 -43.07 -45.46 27.61
CA GLU A 13 -43.75 -44.16 27.43
C GLU A 13 -44.64 -43.91 28.66
N PRO A 14 -45.34 -42.71 28.72
CA PRO A 14 -44.85 -41.34 28.80
C PRO A 14 -45.46 -40.64 30.07
N GLU A 15 -44.87 -39.58 30.54
CA GLU A 15 -45.55 -38.65 31.42
C GLU A 15 -45.31 -37.18 31.07
N SER A 16 -46.47 -36.58 30.81
CA SER A 16 -46.88 -35.17 31.00
C SER A 16 -45.96 -34.01 30.60
N SER A 17 -46.43 -33.38 29.53
CA SER A 17 -46.12 -32.02 29.10
C SER A 17 -46.46 -30.97 30.17
N GLU A 18 -45.49 -30.31 30.73
CA GLU A 18 -45.64 -28.94 31.26
C GLU A 18 -45.21 -27.95 30.18
N LYS A 19 -46.21 -27.18 29.71
CA LYS A 19 -45.98 -25.99 28.87
C LYS A 19 -45.41 -24.91 29.76
N ILE A 20 -44.13 -24.59 29.54
CA ILE A 20 -43.55 -23.33 30.01
C ILE A 20 -43.92 -22.28 28.95
N GLU A 21 -44.89 -21.42 29.29
CA GLU A 21 -45.16 -20.17 28.59
C GLU A 21 -43.99 -19.22 28.87
N TYR A 22 -43.17 -18.98 27.84
CA TYR A 22 -42.26 -17.82 27.85
C TYR A 22 -43.09 -16.57 27.55
N ALA A 23 -43.25 -15.72 28.56
CA ALA A 23 -43.73 -14.37 28.35
C ALA A 23 -42.67 -13.62 27.49
N VAL A 24 -43.01 -13.39 26.25
CA VAL A 24 -42.30 -12.44 25.40
C VAL A 24 -42.68 -11.06 25.91
N THR A 25 -41.83 -10.47 26.72
CA THR A 25 -41.83 -9.02 26.93
C THR A 25 -41.37 -8.38 25.65
N GLU A 26 -42.28 -7.86 24.85
CA GLU A 26 -41.99 -6.87 23.84
C GLU A 26 -41.35 -5.66 24.55
N THR A 27 -40.04 -5.55 24.49
CA THR A 27 -39.36 -4.26 24.68
C THR A 27 -39.65 -3.46 23.43
N GLU A 28 -40.59 -2.52 23.52
CA GLU A 28 -40.66 -1.41 22.56
C GLU A 28 -39.27 -0.75 22.55
N GLU A 29 -38.47 -1.00 21.48
CA GLU A 29 -37.41 -0.13 21.14
C GLU A 29 -38.02 1.23 20.76
N VAL A 30 -37.95 2.14 21.70
CA VAL A 30 -38.22 3.56 21.44
C VAL A 30 -37.10 4.02 20.49
N PHE A 31 -37.36 3.93 19.19
CA PHE A 31 -36.61 4.72 18.20
C PHE A 31 -36.93 6.18 18.54
N THR A 32 -36.05 6.80 19.32
CA THR A 32 -35.98 8.24 19.34
C THR A 32 -35.46 8.65 17.95
N GLU A 33 -36.36 9.07 17.06
CA GLU A 33 -35.97 9.89 15.92
C GLU A 33 -35.14 11.05 16.49
N THR A 34 -33.84 10.97 16.30
CA THR A 34 -32.97 12.11 16.53
C THR A 34 -33.43 13.18 15.57
N LYS A 35 -34.03 14.22 16.11
CA LYS A 35 -34.52 15.35 15.33
C LYS A 35 -33.31 15.96 14.63
N LYS A 36 -33.24 15.84 13.31
CA LYS A 36 -32.19 16.41 12.48
C LYS A 36 -32.09 17.90 12.80
N LEU A 37 -30.93 18.35 13.25
CA LEU A 37 -30.67 19.77 13.48
C LEU A 37 -30.49 20.38 12.09
N VAL A 38 -31.28 21.39 11.78
CA VAL A 38 -31.07 22.18 10.56
C VAL A 38 -30.02 23.24 10.92
N ILE A 39 -28.86 23.14 10.28
CA ILE A 39 -27.74 24.07 10.50
C ILE A 39 -27.95 25.29 9.61
N GLU A 40 -28.23 26.44 10.21
CA GLU A 40 -28.53 27.72 9.48
C GLU A 40 -27.44 28.78 9.65
N ASP A 41 -26.61 28.64 10.68
CA ASP A 41 -25.54 29.60 10.93
C ASP A 41 -24.19 28.91 11.23
N LEU A 42 -23.11 29.72 11.30
CA LEU A 42 -21.76 29.23 11.47
C LEU A 42 -21.48 28.71 12.89
N ASP A 43 -22.15 29.28 13.91
CA ASP A 43 -21.92 28.84 15.30
C ASP A 43 -22.45 27.42 15.49
N ASP A 44 -23.66 27.14 14.97
CA ASP A 44 -24.23 25.79 14.96
C ASP A 44 -23.38 24.80 14.12
N ALA A 45 -22.85 25.27 12.95
CA ALA A 45 -21.98 24.44 12.10
C ALA A 45 -20.67 24.08 12.80
N TYR A 46 -20.04 25.04 13.47
CA TYR A 46 -18.80 24.80 14.20
C TYR A 46 -19.01 23.86 15.39
N GLU A 47 -20.10 24.03 16.15
CA GLU A 47 -20.42 23.12 17.25
C GLU A 47 -20.62 21.69 16.74
N ALA A 48 -21.36 21.51 15.64
CA ALA A 48 -21.59 20.20 15.02
C ALA A 48 -20.29 19.55 14.51
N LEU A 49 -19.41 20.28 13.83
CA LEU A 49 -18.14 19.77 13.30
C LEU A 49 -17.15 19.44 14.43
N LEU A 50 -17.04 20.30 15.44
CA LEU A 50 -16.17 20.03 16.59
C LEU A 50 -16.66 18.82 17.42
N ASP A 51 -17.96 18.58 17.54
CA ASP A 51 -18.50 17.39 18.23
C ASP A 51 -18.33 16.11 17.40
N SER A 52 -18.52 16.17 16.08
CA SER A 52 -18.33 15.03 15.18
C SER A 52 -16.86 14.64 15.06
N CYS A 53 -16.00 15.58 14.80
CA CYS A 53 -14.56 15.34 14.60
C CYS A 53 -13.84 14.89 15.89
N SER A 54 -14.33 15.28 17.05
CA SER A 54 -13.75 14.81 18.33
C SER A 54 -13.92 13.30 18.59
N LYS A 55 -14.79 12.64 17.82
CA LYS A 55 -15.11 11.21 18.00
C LYS A 55 -14.44 10.28 16.98
N GLU A 56 -14.05 10.77 15.83
CA GLU A 56 -13.64 9.93 14.69
C GLU A 56 -12.21 10.20 14.18
N PHE A 57 -11.61 11.35 14.46
CA PHE A 57 -10.24 11.63 14.03
C PHE A 57 -9.26 11.33 15.15
N ILE A 58 -8.79 10.09 15.18
CA ILE A 58 -7.68 9.61 16.02
C ILE A 58 -6.41 9.76 15.17
N GLY A 59 -5.89 10.93 15.11
CA GLY A 59 -4.61 11.29 14.53
C GLY A 59 -4.19 12.62 15.12
N ASP A 60 -3.02 13.12 14.77
CA ASP A 60 -2.51 14.41 15.22
C ASP A 60 -3.28 15.63 14.65
N TYR A 61 -4.38 15.38 13.91
CA TYR A 61 -5.26 16.42 13.39
C TYR A 61 -6.11 17.00 14.49
N ARG A 62 -5.85 18.25 14.83
CA ARG A 62 -6.73 19.04 15.71
C ARG A 62 -7.63 19.90 14.84
N ILE A 63 -8.80 19.38 14.50
CA ILE A 63 -9.86 20.23 13.96
C ILE A 63 -10.37 21.11 15.11
N ASP A 64 -9.93 22.33 15.09
CA ASP A 64 -10.32 23.38 16.04
C ASP A 64 -10.95 24.56 15.30
N GLU A 65 -11.40 25.56 16.07
CA GLU A 65 -11.97 26.78 15.48
C GLU A 65 -11.01 27.48 14.51
N SER A 66 -9.70 27.36 14.70
CA SER A 66 -8.71 28.01 13.80
C SER A 66 -8.69 27.34 12.44
N PHE A 67 -8.75 26.01 12.40
CA PHE A 67 -8.87 25.24 11.17
C PHE A 67 -10.19 25.53 10.47
N LEU A 68 -11.33 25.51 11.18
CA LEU A 68 -12.65 25.80 10.60
C LEU A 68 -12.74 27.24 10.08
N ASN A 69 -12.16 28.20 10.77
CA ASN A 69 -12.04 29.58 10.28
C ASN A 69 -11.19 29.70 9.01
N TRP A 70 -10.13 28.90 8.90
CA TRP A 70 -9.32 28.82 7.70
C TRP A 70 -10.11 28.21 6.53
N VAL A 71 -10.86 27.11 6.76
CA VAL A 71 -11.76 26.54 5.75
C VAL A 71 -12.81 27.54 5.31
N TYR A 72 -13.44 28.23 6.24
CA TYR A 72 -14.40 29.31 5.93
C TYR A 72 -13.78 30.40 5.07
N ALA A 73 -12.58 30.84 5.39
CA ALA A 73 -11.89 31.91 4.66
C ALA A 73 -11.54 31.51 3.22
N ASN A 74 -11.23 30.24 2.98
CA ASN A 74 -10.79 29.75 1.68
C ASN A 74 -11.94 29.23 0.80
N TYR A 75 -12.97 28.62 1.40
CA TYR A 75 -14.05 27.90 0.67
C TYR A 75 -15.43 28.55 0.88
N GLY A 76 -15.58 29.47 1.83
CA GLY A 76 -16.79 30.24 2.05
C GLY A 76 -17.78 29.61 3.03
N LYS A 77 -18.82 30.38 3.35
CA LYS A 77 -19.85 30.01 4.33
C LYS A 77 -20.64 28.77 3.91
N GLU A 78 -21.00 28.71 2.64
CA GLU A 78 -21.87 27.66 2.10
C GLU A 78 -21.22 26.29 2.22
N ALA A 79 -19.94 26.16 1.88
CA ALA A 79 -19.18 24.94 2.04
C ALA A 79 -19.17 24.46 3.51
N VAL A 80 -18.87 25.35 4.47
CA VAL A 80 -18.85 24.99 5.90
C VAL A 80 -20.21 24.50 6.40
N LEU A 81 -21.31 25.18 5.98
CA LEU A 81 -22.67 24.77 6.37
C LEU A 81 -23.04 23.41 5.77
N ASN A 82 -22.72 23.15 4.50
CA ASN A 82 -23.00 21.90 3.83
C ASN A 82 -22.22 20.75 4.47
N ILE A 83 -20.91 20.95 4.69
CA ILE A 83 -20.06 19.95 5.38
C ILE A 83 -20.67 19.61 6.76
N ALA A 84 -21.04 20.62 7.54
CA ALA A 84 -21.60 20.40 8.87
C ALA A 84 -22.97 19.71 8.82
N GLN A 85 -23.81 20.04 7.85
CA GLN A 85 -25.12 19.43 7.67
C GLN A 85 -25.03 17.98 7.27
N GLU A 86 -24.16 17.64 6.32
CA GLU A 86 -24.03 16.28 5.79
C GLU A 86 -23.25 15.36 6.72
N SER A 87 -22.29 15.88 7.47
CA SER A 87 -21.58 15.14 8.51
C SER A 87 -22.47 14.58 9.62
N GLN A 88 -23.73 15.06 9.74
CA GLN A 88 -24.74 14.55 10.68
C GLN A 88 -25.54 13.38 10.10
N GLU A 89 -25.56 13.19 8.77
CA GLU A 89 -26.55 12.29 8.13
C GLU A 89 -26.07 10.86 7.99
N ASP A 90 -24.81 10.68 7.73
CA ASP A 90 -24.11 9.38 7.70
C ASP A 90 -22.62 9.70 7.60
N GLN A 91 -21.77 8.84 8.09
CA GLN A 91 -20.31 8.94 8.02
C GLN A 91 -19.82 9.11 6.57
N ASN A 92 -20.32 10.12 5.87
CA ASN A 92 -19.85 10.47 4.53
C ASN A 92 -18.50 11.17 4.65
N VAL A 93 -17.44 10.37 4.71
CA VAL A 93 -16.04 10.83 4.73
C VAL A 93 -15.71 11.73 3.53
N ASN A 94 -16.56 11.70 2.49
CA ASN A 94 -16.32 12.38 1.22
C ASN A 94 -16.89 13.82 1.15
N VAL A 95 -17.71 14.24 2.11
CA VAL A 95 -18.36 15.58 2.06
C VAL A 95 -17.34 16.73 1.97
N TRP A 96 -16.21 16.61 2.65
CA TRP A 96 -15.13 17.61 2.57
C TRP A 96 -14.61 17.75 1.15
N TYR A 97 -14.43 16.61 0.46
CA TYR A 97 -13.97 16.59 -0.93
C TYR A 97 -15.03 17.17 -1.88
N GLU A 98 -16.29 16.79 -1.73
CA GLU A 98 -17.39 17.28 -2.56
C GLU A 98 -17.55 18.81 -2.49
N GLU A 99 -17.37 19.40 -1.31
CA GLU A 99 -17.55 20.85 -1.10
C GLU A 99 -16.28 21.68 -1.38
N THR A 100 -15.09 21.08 -1.32
CA THR A 100 -13.82 21.83 -1.40
C THR A 100 -12.88 21.37 -2.51
N GLY A 101 -13.13 20.20 -3.11
CA GLY A 101 -12.20 19.53 -4.01
C GLY A 101 -10.98 18.93 -3.31
N ASN A 102 -10.99 18.88 -1.96
CA ASN A 102 -9.90 18.32 -1.17
C ASN A 102 -10.44 17.51 0.01
N SER A 103 -9.85 16.35 0.26
CA SER A 103 -10.15 15.59 1.46
C SER A 103 -9.74 16.34 2.72
N ILE A 104 -10.28 15.95 3.87
CA ILE A 104 -9.92 16.57 5.14
C ILE A 104 -8.41 16.46 5.44
N HIS A 105 -7.79 15.36 5.02
CA HIS A 105 -6.34 15.14 5.16
C HIS A 105 -5.53 16.14 4.32
N VAL A 106 -6.02 16.49 3.13
CA VAL A 106 -5.38 17.49 2.26
C VAL A 106 -5.64 18.90 2.79
N LEU A 107 -6.86 19.19 3.23
CA LEU A 107 -7.19 20.49 3.85
C LEU A 107 -6.31 20.78 5.07
N TRP A 108 -6.05 19.75 5.90
CA TRP A 108 -5.13 19.88 7.03
C TRP A 108 -3.70 20.25 6.59
N LEU A 109 -3.18 19.57 5.56
CA LEU A 109 -1.85 19.87 5.02
C LEU A 109 -1.79 21.32 4.47
N LEU A 110 -2.81 21.77 3.75
CA LEU A 110 -2.89 23.13 3.23
C LEU A 110 -2.95 24.15 4.37
N TYR A 111 -3.72 23.87 5.42
CA TYR A 111 -3.78 24.69 6.63
C TYR A 111 -2.40 24.79 7.32
N CYS A 112 -1.70 23.67 7.47
CA CYS A 112 -0.35 23.63 8.04
C CYS A 112 0.64 24.46 7.20
N GLN A 113 0.58 24.34 5.87
CA GLN A 113 1.41 25.14 4.97
C GLN A 113 1.17 26.64 5.13
N ASP A 114 -0.10 27.06 5.16
CA ASP A 114 -0.49 28.47 5.25
C ASP A 114 -0.16 29.10 6.62
N THR A 115 -0.22 28.32 7.68
CA THR A 115 -0.01 28.78 9.06
C THR A 115 1.41 28.56 9.58
N GLY A 116 2.21 27.74 8.90
CA GLY A 116 3.53 27.33 9.35
C GLY A 116 3.49 26.42 10.58
N MET A 117 2.36 25.72 10.80
CA MET A 117 2.20 24.74 11.86
C MET A 117 2.62 23.34 11.38
N ASN A 118 3.06 22.50 12.31
CA ASN A 118 3.36 21.09 12.09
C ASN A 118 4.23 20.82 10.85
N GLU A 119 5.40 21.48 10.75
CA GLU A 119 6.34 21.27 9.64
C GLU A 119 6.73 19.79 9.48
N GLU A 120 6.69 18.98 10.56
CA GLU A 120 6.96 17.53 10.50
C GLU A 120 5.88 16.79 9.72
N ASP A 121 4.61 17.22 9.74
CA ASP A 121 3.50 16.58 9.00
C ASP A 121 3.61 16.80 7.50
N LEU A 122 4.38 17.82 7.08
CA LEU A 122 4.65 18.13 5.67
C LEU A 122 5.85 17.33 5.12
N GLN A 123 6.61 16.67 5.97
CA GLN A 123 7.73 15.83 5.54
C GLN A 123 7.20 14.55 4.86
N GLN A 124 7.86 14.14 3.78
CA GLN A 124 7.48 12.96 3.00
C GLN A 124 6.09 13.03 2.35
N VAL A 125 5.60 14.25 2.09
CA VAL A 125 4.41 14.49 1.28
C VAL A 125 4.84 15.00 -0.10
N TYR A 126 4.43 14.29 -1.14
CA TYR A 126 4.79 14.58 -2.54
C TYR A 126 3.53 14.95 -3.33
N TRP A 127 3.50 16.16 -3.84
CA TRP A 127 2.37 16.67 -4.63
C TRP A 127 2.51 16.26 -6.09
N LYS A 128 1.45 15.67 -6.63
CA LYS A 128 1.39 15.20 -8.02
C LYS A 128 0.33 15.96 -8.80
N THR A 129 0.66 16.25 -10.05
CA THR A 129 -0.32 16.71 -11.04
C THR A 129 -0.72 15.51 -11.88
N CYS A 130 -2.01 15.14 -11.81
CA CYS A 130 -2.51 14.00 -12.55
C CYS A 130 -2.77 14.32 -14.03
N SER A 131 -2.75 13.28 -14.83
CA SER A 131 -3.08 13.33 -16.27
C SER A 131 -4.57 13.53 -16.52
N SER A 132 -5.42 13.16 -15.56
CA SER A 132 -6.88 13.30 -15.57
C SER A 132 -7.35 13.95 -14.27
N GLU A 133 -8.44 14.71 -14.30
CA GLU A 133 -9.11 15.21 -13.09
C GLU A 133 -10.05 14.16 -12.47
N ASP A 134 -10.46 13.14 -13.25
CA ASP A 134 -11.46 12.15 -12.87
C ASP A 134 -10.85 10.89 -12.20
N GLU A 135 -9.53 10.72 -12.30
CA GLU A 135 -8.85 9.54 -11.77
C GLU A 135 -7.39 9.80 -11.39
N ILE A 136 -6.86 8.96 -10.50
CA ILE A 136 -5.45 8.90 -10.14
C ILE A 136 -4.97 7.48 -10.47
N VAL A 137 -3.92 7.39 -11.29
CA VAL A 137 -3.36 6.12 -11.76
C VAL A 137 -2.05 5.83 -11.04
N LEU A 138 -2.01 4.72 -10.32
CA LEU A 138 -0.79 4.23 -9.66
C LEU A 138 -0.37 2.90 -10.26
N ASP A 139 0.88 2.79 -10.73
CA ASP A 139 1.44 1.58 -11.29
C ASP A 139 2.54 1.00 -10.41
N PHE A 140 2.55 -0.34 -10.32
CA PHE A 140 3.49 -1.10 -9.51
C PHE A 140 4.13 -2.21 -10.34
N THR A 141 5.47 -2.33 -10.28
CA THR A 141 6.20 -3.44 -10.89
C THR A 141 6.55 -4.52 -9.87
N GLY A 142 6.86 -5.72 -10.37
CA GLY A 142 7.60 -6.73 -9.62
C GLY A 142 9.09 -6.38 -9.48
N ASP A 143 9.90 -7.41 -9.30
CA ASP A 143 11.31 -7.31 -8.93
C ASP A 143 12.17 -6.77 -10.09
N ILE A 144 12.96 -5.72 -9.82
CA ILE A 144 13.91 -5.10 -10.76
C ILE A 144 15.32 -5.20 -10.16
N ASN A 145 16.31 -5.52 -11.02
CA ASN A 145 17.71 -5.66 -10.62
C ASN A 145 18.67 -4.97 -11.59
N PHE A 146 19.41 -3.97 -11.08
CA PHE A 146 20.46 -3.21 -11.79
C PHE A 146 21.89 -3.60 -11.37
N ALA A 147 22.06 -4.74 -10.69
CA ALA A 147 23.35 -5.13 -10.14
C ALA A 147 24.44 -5.24 -11.23
N GLU A 148 25.62 -4.74 -10.92
CA GLU A 148 26.80 -4.86 -11.76
C GLU A 148 27.21 -6.34 -11.94
N GLY A 149 27.56 -6.71 -13.16
CA GLY A 149 27.93 -8.08 -13.51
C GLY A 149 26.74 -9.06 -13.54
N TRP A 150 25.51 -8.56 -13.37
CA TRP A 150 24.31 -9.35 -13.55
C TRP A 150 23.83 -9.31 -15.00
N GLY A 151 23.24 -10.39 -15.49
CA GLY A 151 22.94 -10.55 -16.91
C GLY A 151 22.03 -9.47 -17.50
N THR A 152 21.07 -8.93 -16.74
CA THR A 152 20.23 -7.80 -17.16
C THR A 152 21.08 -6.57 -17.44
N THR A 153 21.96 -6.20 -16.54
CA THR A 153 22.81 -5.03 -16.62
C THR A 153 23.85 -5.17 -17.72
N GLU A 154 24.51 -6.35 -17.84
CA GLU A 154 25.43 -6.62 -18.94
C GLU A 154 24.74 -6.56 -20.31
N HIS A 155 23.50 -7.10 -20.40
CA HIS A 155 22.71 -7.00 -21.62
C HIS A 155 22.39 -5.55 -21.98
N MET A 156 21.91 -4.77 -21.02
CA MET A 156 21.56 -3.35 -21.17
C MET A 156 22.75 -2.52 -21.62
N ASP A 157 23.92 -2.70 -20.98
CA ASP A 157 25.13 -1.97 -21.30
C ASP A 157 25.64 -2.26 -22.73
N GLY A 158 25.26 -3.41 -23.29
CA GLY A 158 25.53 -3.79 -24.67
C GLY A 158 24.53 -3.24 -25.70
N GLN A 159 23.42 -2.62 -25.28
CA GLN A 159 22.39 -2.14 -26.20
C GLN A 159 22.69 -0.72 -26.69
N PRO A 160 22.36 -0.40 -27.96
CA PRO A 160 22.56 0.95 -28.52
C PRO A 160 21.86 2.08 -27.76
N ASN A 161 20.68 1.82 -27.20
CA ASN A 161 19.87 2.78 -26.43
C ASN A 161 19.77 2.41 -24.94
N GLY A 162 20.67 1.52 -24.45
CA GLY A 162 20.71 1.09 -23.06
C GLY A 162 19.39 0.48 -22.59
N ILE A 163 18.89 0.98 -21.45
CA ILE A 163 17.67 0.46 -20.80
C ILE A 163 16.44 0.54 -21.70
N ASN A 164 16.33 1.51 -22.61
CA ASN A 164 15.21 1.67 -23.51
C ASN A 164 15.05 0.48 -24.47
N ASP A 165 16.10 -0.25 -24.79
CA ASP A 165 16.03 -1.44 -25.64
C ASP A 165 15.61 -2.71 -24.84
N CYS A 166 15.63 -2.61 -23.51
CA CYS A 166 15.25 -3.71 -22.61
C CYS A 166 13.76 -3.77 -22.28
N PHE A 167 13.00 -2.80 -22.75
CA PHE A 167 11.55 -2.74 -22.54
C PHE A 167 10.83 -2.49 -23.86
N SER A 168 9.59 -2.96 -24.00
CA SER A 168 8.79 -2.57 -25.15
C SER A 168 8.35 -1.10 -25.01
N LYS A 169 8.20 -0.44 -26.15
CA LYS A 169 7.92 1.00 -26.17
C LYS A 169 6.56 1.32 -25.55
N ASP A 170 5.57 0.49 -25.82
CA ASP A 170 4.21 0.58 -25.25
C ASP A 170 4.25 0.42 -23.72
N LEU A 171 5.03 -0.54 -23.19
CA LEU A 171 5.21 -0.71 -21.75
C LEU A 171 5.82 0.54 -21.10
N LEU A 172 6.89 1.10 -21.69
CA LEU A 172 7.47 2.35 -21.17
C LEU A 172 6.50 3.52 -21.26
N GLN A 173 5.61 3.54 -22.25
CA GLN A 173 4.56 4.56 -22.33
C GLN A 173 3.54 4.42 -21.20
N GLU A 174 3.08 3.20 -20.90
CA GLU A 174 2.18 2.95 -19.76
C GLU A 174 2.84 3.38 -18.45
N MET A 175 4.05 2.90 -18.16
CA MET A 175 4.77 3.25 -16.93
C MET A 175 4.94 4.77 -16.74
N ASN A 176 5.24 5.50 -17.83
CA ASN A 176 5.38 6.96 -17.79
C ASN A 176 4.04 7.71 -17.83
N HIS A 177 2.93 7.01 -18.04
CA HIS A 177 1.60 7.60 -18.00
C HIS A 177 0.96 7.54 -16.60
N ALA A 178 1.48 6.68 -15.74
CA ALA A 178 1.06 6.63 -14.35
C ALA A 178 1.31 7.97 -13.65
N ASP A 179 0.38 8.40 -12.80
CA ASP A 179 0.55 9.59 -11.96
C ASP A 179 1.53 9.31 -10.82
N ILE A 180 1.56 8.05 -10.35
CA ILE A 180 2.51 7.56 -9.34
C ILE A 180 3.04 6.20 -9.80
N MET A 181 4.35 6.10 -10.04
CA MET A 181 5.02 4.88 -10.47
C MET A 181 5.93 4.34 -9.38
N MET A 182 5.66 3.10 -8.92
CA MET A 182 6.45 2.41 -7.89
C MET A 182 7.17 1.19 -8.45
N ILE A 183 8.44 1.00 -8.08
CA ILE A 183 9.20 -0.21 -8.37
C ILE A 183 9.72 -0.88 -7.10
N ASN A 184 9.92 -2.20 -7.14
CA ASN A 184 10.69 -2.92 -6.13
C ASN A 184 12.18 -2.89 -6.51
N ASN A 185 12.98 -2.12 -5.76
CA ASN A 185 14.41 -1.95 -5.95
C ASN A 185 15.16 -3.07 -5.23
N GLU A 186 15.33 -4.22 -5.89
CA GLU A 186 15.83 -5.45 -5.25
C GLU A 186 17.36 -5.61 -5.39
N PHE A 187 18.09 -4.59 -4.97
CA PHE A 187 19.56 -4.51 -4.95
C PHE A 187 20.01 -3.30 -4.14
N THR A 188 21.32 -3.15 -3.89
CA THR A 188 21.89 -1.95 -3.25
C THR A 188 22.54 -1.02 -4.27
N TYR A 189 22.43 0.30 -4.08
CA TYR A 189 23.28 1.31 -4.72
C TYR A 189 24.48 1.58 -3.83
N SER A 190 25.66 1.04 -4.14
CA SER A 190 26.84 1.28 -3.34
C SER A 190 28.14 0.90 -4.07
N THR A 191 29.23 1.50 -3.64
CA THR A 191 30.59 1.06 -3.98
C THR A 191 31.32 0.50 -2.74
N ARG A 192 30.66 0.47 -1.57
CA ARG A 192 31.21 0.03 -0.30
C ARG A 192 30.66 -1.33 0.14
N GLY A 193 31.26 -1.89 1.16
CA GLY A 193 30.84 -3.16 1.76
C GLY A 193 31.36 -4.38 0.99
N GLU A 194 31.27 -5.52 1.65
CA GLU A 194 31.59 -6.84 1.09
C GLU A 194 30.31 -7.66 1.01
N PRO A 195 30.18 -8.57 0.02
CA PRO A 195 29.02 -9.43 -0.08
C PRO A 195 28.83 -10.24 1.21
N LEU A 196 27.61 -10.38 1.68
CA LEU A 196 27.30 -11.14 2.90
C LEU A 196 27.74 -12.59 2.74
N ALA A 197 28.60 -13.03 3.67
CA ALA A 197 29.14 -14.39 3.65
C ALA A 197 28.03 -15.43 3.81
N GLY A 198 28.02 -16.41 2.89
CA GLY A 198 27.06 -17.52 2.91
C GLY A 198 25.71 -17.19 2.24
N LYS A 199 25.54 -16.01 1.68
CA LYS A 199 24.41 -15.68 0.81
C LYS A 199 24.77 -15.99 -0.64
N ASP A 200 23.96 -16.80 -1.33
CA ASP A 200 24.28 -17.32 -2.67
C ASP A 200 24.24 -16.22 -3.74
N TYR A 201 23.29 -15.27 -3.59
CA TYR A 201 23.10 -14.15 -4.51
C TYR A 201 23.18 -12.83 -3.73
N THR A 202 24.03 -11.92 -4.22
CA THR A 202 24.18 -10.57 -3.65
C THR A 202 24.24 -9.56 -4.79
N PHE A 203 23.40 -8.52 -4.69
CA PHE A 203 23.17 -7.57 -5.77
C PHE A 203 23.59 -6.15 -5.39
N ARG A 204 24.49 -5.58 -6.20
CA ARG A 204 25.00 -4.22 -6.00
C ARG A 204 25.15 -3.50 -7.34
N ALA A 205 24.53 -2.33 -7.44
CA ALA A 205 24.64 -1.42 -8.58
C ALA A 205 25.57 -0.23 -8.27
N ASP A 206 26.23 0.32 -9.29
CA ASP A 206 26.87 1.62 -9.18
C ASP A 206 25.79 2.68 -8.87
N PRO A 207 25.99 3.58 -7.87
CA PRO A 207 25.04 4.64 -7.54
C PRO A 207 24.57 5.48 -8.73
N LYS A 208 25.40 5.64 -9.76
CA LYS A 208 25.00 6.36 -10.99
C LYS A 208 23.83 5.74 -11.73
N ARG A 209 23.55 4.46 -11.53
CA ARG A 209 22.41 3.77 -12.15
C ARG A 209 21.06 4.20 -11.58
N VAL A 210 21.04 4.98 -10.51
CA VAL A 210 19.80 5.61 -10.01
C VAL A 210 19.13 6.43 -11.11
N ALA A 211 19.90 7.05 -12.03
CA ALA A 211 19.36 7.78 -13.16
C ALA A 211 18.51 6.92 -14.12
N LEU A 212 18.63 5.58 -14.09
CA LEU A 212 17.79 4.68 -14.88
C LEU A 212 16.34 4.68 -14.44
N LEU A 213 16.08 5.04 -13.18
CA LEU A 213 14.72 5.14 -12.63
C LEU A 213 13.86 6.19 -13.35
N GLU A 214 14.50 7.25 -13.90
CA GLU A 214 13.82 8.27 -14.70
C GLU A 214 13.18 7.69 -15.97
N THR A 215 13.80 6.65 -16.57
CA THR A 215 13.25 5.99 -17.77
C THR A 215 11.87 5.38 -17.55
N PHE A 216 11.59 5.00 -16.33
CA PHE A 216 10.32 4.39 -15.93
C PHE A 216 9.30 5.38 -15.36
N GLY A 217 9.67 6.66 -15.24
CA GLY A 217 8.85 7.64 -14.53
C GLY A 217 8.71 7.33 -13.03
N THR A 218 9.73 6.71 -12.42
CA THR A 218 9.67 6.23 -11.03
C THR A 218 9.51 7.38 -10.05
N ASP A 219 8.46 7.32 -9.23
CA ASP A 219 8.16 8.28 -8.17
C ASP A 219 8.56 7.79 -6.79
N ILE A 220 8.61 6.47 -6.60
CA ILE A 220 8.90 5.85 -5.31
C ILE A 220 9.48 4.45 -5.51
N VAL A 221 10.31 4.00 -4.57
CA VAL A 221 10.83 2.63 -4.57
C VAL A 221 10.55 1.90 -3.25
N SER A 222 10.29 0.58 -3.34
CA SER A 222 10.37 -0.29 -2.16
C SER A 222 11.80 -0.71 -1.91
N LEU A 223 12.27 -0.56 -0.68
CA LEU A 223 13.51 -1.12 -0.17
C LEU A 223 13.29 -2.28 0.82
N ALA A 224 12.03 -2.61 1.12
CA ALA A 224 11.71 -3.72 2.00
C ALA A 224 11.84 -5.06 1.28
N ASN A 225 13.06 -5.50 1.00
CA ASN A 225 13.35 -6.79 0.37
C ASN A 225 14.62 -7.41 0.95
N ASN A 226 14.90 -8.65 0.57
CA ASN A 226 16.04 -9.39 1.09
C ASN A 226 17.39 -9.02 0.44
N HIS A 227 17.42 -8.16 -0.58
CA HIS A 227 18.64 -7.80 -1.30
C HIS A 227 19.16 -6.38 -0.99
N VAL A 228 18.39 -5.53 -0.33
CA VAL A 228 18.83 -4.18 0.01
C VAL A 228 19.97 -4.14 1.04
N TYR A 229 20.24 -5.27 1.73
CA TYR A 229 21.28 -5.39 2.76
C TYR A 229 22.46 -6.29 2.32
N ASP A 230 22.55 -6.68 1.06
CA ASP A 230 23.50 -7.68 0.51
C ASP A 230 24.97 -7.36 0.75
N TYR A 231 25.30 -6.09 0.89
CA TYR A 231 26.65 -5.59 1.16
C TYR A 231 26.74 -4.92 2.54
N GLY A 232 25.80 -5.24 3.42
CA GLY A 232 25.77 -4.79 4.81
C GLY A 232 25.28 -3.36 5.00
N GLU A 233 25.42 -2.87 6.24
CA GLU A 233 24.90 -1.60 6.71
C GLU A 233 25.36 -0.40 5.86
N ALA A 234 26.65 -0.33 5.53
CA ALA A 234 27.19 0.78 4.75
C ALA A 234 26.56 0.87 3.35
N ALA A 235 26.25 -0.28 2.73
CA ALA A 235 25.64 -0.30 1.41
C ALA A 235 24.15 0.07 1.45
N LEU A 236 23.43 -0.28 2.52
CA LEU A 236 22.07 0.19 2.73
C LEU A 236 22.02 1.71 2.91
N ILE A 237 22.91 2.27 3.72
CA ILE A 237 23.01 3.74 3.89
C ILE A 237 23.34 4.42 2.56
N ASP A 238 24.31 3.89 1.79
CA ASP A 238 24.62 4.42 0.46
C ASP A 238 23.41 4.39 -0.48
N THR A 239 22.59 3.33 -0.39
CA THR A 239 21.37 3.20 -1.18
C THR A 239 20.36 4.30 -0.83
N ILE A 240 20.14 4.50 0.47
CA ILE A 240 19.26 5.55 0.98
C ILE A 240 19.77 6.94 0.55
N ASP A 241 21.04 7.24 0.80
CA ASP A 241 21.65 8.52 0.44
C ASP A 241 21.57 8.76 -1.08
N THR A 242 21.78 7.72 -1.91
CA THR A 242 21.68 7.81 -3.38
C THR A 242 20.28 8.17 -3.83
N LEU A 243 19.23 7.57 -3.21
CA LEU A 243 17.84 7.87 -3.52
C LEU A 243 17.44 9.27 -3.03
N GLU A 244 17.86 9.66 -1.82
CA GLU A 244 17.64 11.00 -1.28
C GLU A 244 18.28 12.09 -2.18
N GLU A 245 19.54 11.89 -2.61
CA GLU A 245 20.23 12.80 -3.53
C GLU A 245 19.55 12.89 -4.92
N ALA A 246 18.93 11.79 -5.37
CA ALA A 246 18.16 11.75 -6.61
C ALA A 246 16.73 12.32 -6.45
N GLY A 247 16.29 12.62 -5.22
CA GLY A 247 14.94 13.10 -4.93
C GLY A 247 13.86 12.02 -5.08
N ILE A 248 14.23 10.74 -4.98
CA ILE A 248 13.32 9.61 -5.11
C ILE A 248 12.98 9.07 -3.70
N PRO A 249 11.73 9.19 -3.25
CA PRO A 249 11.30 8.63 -1.98
C PRO A 249 11.37 7.10 -1.96
N TYR A 250 11.51 6.55 -0.75
CA TYR A 250 11.59 5.11 -0.51
C TYR A 250 10.77 4.71 0.71
N VAL A 251 10.38 3.46 0.77
CA VAL A 251 9.62 2.87 1.88
C VAL A 251 10.17 1.51 2.32
N GLY A 252 9.95 1.18 3.59
CA GLY A 252 10.18 -0.15 4.15
C GLY A 252 11.62 -0.47 4.53
N ALA A 253 12.54 0.48 4.43
CA ALA A 253 13.86 0.45 5.02
C ALA A 253 14.24 1.84 5.51
N GLY A 254 15.25 1.94 6.39
CA GLY A 254 15.64 3.23 6.92
C GLY A 254 16.99 3.20 7.61
N LYS A 255 17.50 4.39 7.95
CA LYS A 255 18.73 4.61 8.73
C LYS A 255 18.56 4.20 10.20
N ASP A 256 17.30 4.13 10.63
CA ASP A 256 16.85 3.59 11.93
C ASP A 256 15.41 3.05 11.81
N LEU A 257 14.83 2.61 12.92
CA LEU A 257 13.47 2.05 12.93
C LEU A 257 12.41 3.09 12.62
N LYS A 258 12.55 4.33 13.09
CA LYS A 258 11.59 5.41 12.81
C LYS A 258 11.55 5.68 11.30
N ASP A 259 12.71 5.74 10.66
CA ASP A 259 12.83 5.93 9.22
C ASP A 259 12.26 4.73 8.42
N ALA A 260 12.57 3.49 8.83
CA ALA A 260 12.07 2.27 8.19
C ALA A 260 10.54 2.08 8.31
N MET A 261 9.93 2.62 9.36
CA MET A 261 8.48 2.58 9.62
C MET A 261 7.71 3.73 8.96
N ARG A 262 8.39 4.70 8.39
CA ARG A 262 7.77 5.91 7.85
C ARG A 262 6.98 5.64 6.58
N PRO A 263 5.65 5.95 6.53
CA PRO A 263 4.90 5.99 5.29
C PRO A 263 5.40 7.11 4.37
N VAL A 264 5.20 6.94 3.07
CA VAL A 264 5.33 8.03 2.08
C VAL A 264 3.94 8.41 1.60
N TYR A 265 3.66 9.71 1.57
CA TYR A 265 2.37 10.22 1.19
C TYR A 265 2.44 10.96 -0.15
N PHE A 266 1.49 10.68 -1.02
CA PHE A 266 1.25 11.45 -2.24
C PHE A 266 -0.07 12.21 -2.12
N VAL A 267 -0.08 13.45 -2.61
CA VAL A 267 -1.31 14.22 -2.77
C VAL A 267 -1.57 14.40 -4.26
N ALA A 268 -2.71 13.91 -4.72
CA ALA A 268 -3.12 13.89 -6.11
C ALA A 268 -4.64 14.12 -6.19
N ASN A 269 -5.11 15.00 -7.06
CA ASN A 269 -6.53 15.33 -7.24
C ASN A 269 -7.27 15.51 -5.90
N GLY A 270 -6.67 16.24 -4.96
CA GLY A 270 -7.27 16.53 -3.65
C GLY A 270 -7.41 15.34 -2.70
N LYS A 271 -6.76 14.21 -2.99
CA LYS A 271 -6.75 12.99 -2.16
C LYS A 271 -5.33 12.69 -1.69
N LYS A 272 -5.19 12.21 -0.45
CA LYS A 272 -3.91 11.83 0.17
C LYS A 272 -3.78 10.32 0.20
N ILE A 273 -2.73 9.80 -0.41
CA ILE A 273 -2.47 8.37 -0.59
C ILE A 273 -1.21 8.01 0.16
N ALA A 274 -1.29 7.05 1.07
CA ALA A 274 -0.14 6.48 1.77
C ALA A 274 0.38 5.25 1.03
N ILE A 275 1.70 5.17 0.86
CA ILE A 275 2.38 3.95 0.42
C ILE A 275 3.25 3.47 1.57
N VAL A 276 3.10 2.18 1.92
CA VAL A 276 3.82 1.50 2.99
C VAL A 276 4.42 0.21 2.48
N SER A 277 5.55 -0.23 3.03
CA SER A 277 6.19 -1.47 2.59
C SER A 277 6.88 -2.20 3.74
N ALA A 278 6.86 -3.55 3.66
CA ALA A 278 7.58 -4.40 4.59
C ALA A 278 7.97 -5.75 3.94
N THR A 279 8.91 -6.48 4.55
CA THR A 279 9.35 -7.78 4.05
C THR A 279 9.18 -8.90 5.09
N GLN A 280 8.74 -10.07 4.63
CA GLN A 280 8.76 -11.31 5.40
C GLN A 280 10.12 -12.02 5.31
N ILE A 281 10.96 -11.63 4.38
CA ILE A 281 12.15 -12.36 3.95
C ILE A 281 13.40 -11.72 4.62
N GLU A 282 14.32 -12.50 5.08
CA GLU A 282 14.42 -13.98 5.05
C GLU A 282 13.77 -14.54 6.34
N ARG A 283 13.11 -15.70 6.22
CA ARG A 283 12.34 -16.28 7.34
C ARG A 283 13.20 -16.98 8.38
N SER A 284 14.26 -17.66 7.94
CA SER A 284 15.10 -18.51 8.81
C SER A 284 16.55 -18.06 8.92
N LEU A 285 17.01 -17.25 7.97
CA LEU A 285 18.35 -16.68 7.92
C LEU A 285 18.25 -15.18 8.19
N ASN A 286 19.20 -14.64 8.93
CA ASN A 286 19.17 -13.23 9.27
C ASN A 286 20.28 -12.48 8.50
N TYR A 287 20.28 -12.61 7.16
CA TYR A 287 21.16 -11.85 6.28
C TYR A 287 20.72 -10.39 6.21
N THR A 288 19.48 -10.16 5.85
CA THR A 288 18.89 -8.82 5.86
C THR A 288 18.47 -8.45 7.27
N LYS A 289 19.01 -7.36 7.79
CA LYS A 289 18.75 -6.93 9.17
C LYS A 289 17.47 -6.12 9.26
N GLU A 290 16.71 -6.37 10.32
CA GLU A 290 15.62 -5.49 10.73
C GLU A 290 16.20 -4.19 11.30
N ALA A 291 15.57 -3.05 10.99
CA ALA A 291 15.91 -1.77 11.57
C ALA A 291 15.65 -1.76 13.09
N THR A 292 16.51 -1.09 13.83
CA THR A 292 16.35 -0.85 15.26
C THR A 292 16.37 0.66 15.55
N GLU A 293 16.13 1.06 16.78
CA GLU A 293 16.18 2.48 17.20
C GLU A 293 17.51 3.19 16.84
N THR A 294 18.58 2.43 16.60
CA THR A 294 19.92 2.98 16.40
C THR A 294 20.70 2.36 15.26
N THR A 295 20.11 1.42 14.52
CA THR A 295 20.79 0.75 13.42
C THR A 295 19.89 0.68 12.18
N PRO A 296 20.46 0.88 10.98
CA PRO A 296 19.73 0.79 9.73
C PRO A 296 19.30 -0.64 9.43
N GLY A 297 18.22 -0.74 8.68
CA GLY A 297 17.67 -2.02 8.26
C GLY A 297 16.34 -1.88 7.55
N VAL A 298 15.67 -3.01 7.35
CA VAL A 298 14.35 -3.08 6.74
C VAL A 298 13.25 -3.22 7.80
N LEU A 299 12.01 -2.88 7.41
CA LEU A 299 10.83 -3.21 8.20
C LEU A 299 10.42 -4.66 7.89
N LYS A 300 10.31 -5.50 8.95
CA LYS A 300 9.98 -6.93 8.80
C LYS A 300 8.57 -7.25 9.28
N THR A 301 7.95 -8.26 8.63
CA THR A 301 6.63 -8.79 8.96
C THR A 301 6.68 -10.21 9.55
N LEU A 302 7.86 -10.73 9.94
CA LEU A 302 7.95 -11.99 10.70
C LEU A 302 7.22 -11.91 12.04
N ASN A 303 7.30 -10.75 12.71
CA ASN A 303 6.33 -10.27 13.68
C ASN A 303 5.67 -9.05 13.07
N PRO A 304 4.37 -9.08 12.72
CA PRO A 304 3.73 -8.00 11.97
C PRO A 304 3.41 -6.76 12.82
N ASP A 305 3.53 -6.81 14.16
CA ASP A 305 3.07 -5.75 15.07
C ASP A 305 3.54 -4.34 14.69
N LYS A 306 4.79 -4.22 14.19
CA LYS A 306 5.32 -2.91 13.76
C LYS A 306 4.69 -2.44 12.46
N PHE A 307 4.52 -3.36 11.51
CA PHE A 307 3.94 -3.01 10.22
C PHE A 307 2.43 -2.73 10.34
N LEU A 308 1.71 -3.44 11.23
CA LEU A 308 0.31 -3.12 11.54
C LEU A 308 0.18 -1.70 12.07
N LYS A 309 1.07 -1.25 12.97
CA LYS A 309 1.09 0.14 13.45
C LYS A 309 1.35 1.15 12.32
N VAL A 310 2.23 0.81 11.37
CA VAL A 310 2.47 1.67 10.20
C VAL A 310 1.22 1.79 9.34
N ILE A 311 0.48 0.69 9.15
CA ILE A 311 -0.78 0.69 8.40
C ILE A 311 -1.84 1.51 9.13
N GLU A 312 -2.02 1.30 10.43
CA GLU A 312 -2.96 2.05 11.27
C GLU A 312 -2.65 3.56 11.24
N GLU A 313 -1.38 3.94 11.44
CA GLU A 313 -0.92 5.33 11.32
C GLU A 313 -1.18 5.91 9.92
N ALA A 314 -0.88 5.15 8.87
CA ALA A 314 -1.13 5.56 7.50
C ALA A 314 -2.64 5.75 7.24
N ARG A 315 -3.50 4.86 7.76
CA ARG A 315 -4.96 4.96 7.65
C ARG A 315 -5.52 6.19 8.34
N ASP A 316 -5.02 6.49 9.54
CA ASP A 316 -5.43 7.69 10.29
C ASP A 316 -5.03 8.99 9.59
N ASN A 317 -4.02 8.95 8.72
CA ASN A 317 -3.40 10.12 8.11
C ASN A 317 -3.60 10.23 6.59
N SER A 318 -4.40 9.37 5.96
CA SER A 318 -4.63 9.40 4.51
C SER A 318 -5.98 8.83 4.10
N ASP A 319 -6.39 9.17 2.87
CA ASP A 319 -7.64 8.67 2.30
C ASP A 319 -7.50 7.22 1.81
N TYR A 320 -6.29 6.83 1.38
CA TYR A 320 -5.99 5.49 0.85
C TYR A 320 -4.65 4.99 1.37
N VAL A 321 -4.58 3.69 1.67
CA VAL A 321 -3.36 3.00 2.10
C VAL A 321 -3.05 1.85 1.16
N ILE A 322 -1.90 1.90 0.48
CA ILE A 322 -1.42 0.85 -0.41
C ILE A 322 -0.17 0.21 0.19
N ALA A 323 -0.22 -1.10 0.40
CA ALA A 323 0.88 -1.87 0.95
C ALA A 323 1.62 -2.65 -0.13
N PHE A 324 2.94 -2.47 -0.23
CA PHE A 324 3.82 -3.34 -1.00
C PHE A 324 4.54 -4.31 -0.06
N VAL A 325 4.37 -5.62 -0.28
CA VAL A 325 4.90 -6.64 0.65
C VAL A 325 5.79 -7.63 -0.07
N HIS A 326 7.03 -7.77 0.39
CA HIS A 326 8.00 -8.71 -0.16
C HIS A 326 7.96 -10.02 0.65
N TRP A 327 7.30 -11.05 0.11
CA TRP A 327 6.92 -12.25 0.85
C TRP A 327 6.78 -13.51 -0.02
N GLY A 328 6.41 -14.61 0.59
CA GLY A 328 6.13 -15.86 -0.11
C GLY A 328 7.33 -16.81 -0.20
N THR A 329 7.32 -17.72 -1.16
CA THR A 329 8.37 -18.72 -1.40
C THR A 329 8.85 -18.63 -2.84
N GLU A 330 10.16 -18.44 -3.03
CA GLU A 330 10.78 -18.40 -4.35
C GLU A 330 10.41 -19.60 -5.23
N GLY A 331 10.11 -19.33 -6.50
CA GLY A 331 9.77 -20.33 -7.51
C GLY A 331 8.40 -20.99 -7.33
N ASN A 332 7.56 -20.49 -6.41
CA ASN A 332 6.22 -21.03 -6.21
C ASN A 332 5.16 -20.09 -6.78
N ASN A 333 4.42 -20.53 -7.81
CA ASN A 333 3.33 -19.78 -8.42
C ASN A 333 2.06 -19.75 -7.55
N TYR A 334 1.99 -20.55 -6.49
CA TYR A 334 0.85 -20.56 -5.57
C TYR A 334 1.22 -19.83 -4.28
N PHE A 335 0.38 -18.89 -3.88
CA PHE A 335 0.56 -18.21 -2.61
C PHE A 335 0.29 -19.14 -1.41
N GLY A 336 1.00 -18.92 -0.32
CA GLY A 336 0.94 -19.76 0.88
C GLY A 336 -0.08 -19.26 1.90
N SER A 337 -0.45 -20.16 2.82
CA SER A 337 -1.36 -19.81 3.92
C SER A 337 -0.81 -18.74 4.86
N ASP A 338 0.50 -18.57 4.93
CA ASP A 338 1.16 -17.50 5.69
C ASP A 338 1.01 -16.14 5.03
N GLN A 339 1.04 -16.08 3.69
CA GLN A 339 0.73 -14.84 2.94
C GLN A 339 -0.74 -14.44 3.16
N VAL A 340 -1.68 -15.41 3.07
CA VAL A 340 -3.11 -15.16 3.33
C VAL A 340 -3.34 -14.69 4.76
N ALA A 341 -2.67 -15.29 5.75
CA ALA A 341 -2.82 -14.91 7.15
C ALA A 341 -2.30 -13.50 7.45
N LEU A 342 -1.22 -13.07 6.80
CA LEU A 342 -0.70 -11.72 6.90
C LEU A 342 -1.61 -10.74 6.16
N ALA A 343 -2.03 -11.06 4.93
CA ALA A 343 -2.94 -10.22 4.15
C ALA A 343 -4.21 -9.89 4.94
N LYS A 344 -4.79 -10.89 5.61
CA LYS A 344 -5.96 -10.68 6.46
C LYS A 344 -5.72 -9.65 7.57
N GLN A 345 -4.57 -9.74 8.26
CA GLN A 345 -4.23 -8.78 9.30
C GLN A 345 -4.05 -7.36 8.73
N PHE A 346 -3.44 -7.24 7.54
CA PHE A 346 -3.23 -5.95 6.90
C PHE A 346 -4.54 -5.31 6.43
N VAL A 347 -5.46 -6.12 5.89
CA VAL A 347 -6.82 -5.68 5.52
C VAL A 347 -7.59 -5.23 6.78
N GLU A 348 -7.54 -6.01 7.87
CA GLU A 348 -8.16 -5.65 9.15
C GLU A 348 -7.57 -4.36 9.76
N ALA A 349 -6.29 -4.04 9.47
CA ALA A 349 -5.63 -2.80 9.90
C ALA A 349 -5.93 -1.58 9.02
N GLY A 350 -6.60 -1.77 7.87
CA GLY A 350 -7.10 -0.67 7.03
C GLY A 350 -6.34 -0.43 5.72
N VAL A 351 -5.69 -1.46 5.16
CA VAL A 351 -5.11 -1.38 3.80
C VAL A 351 -6.22 -1.45 2.75
N ASP A 352 -6.13 -0.63 1.71
CA ASP A 352 -7.06 -0.61 0.58
C ASP A 352 -6.59 -1.48 -0.60
N VAL A 353 -5.27 -1.69 -0.75
CA VAL A 353 -4.67 -2.55 -1.80
C VAL A 353 -3.40 -3.20 -1.29
N ILE A 354 -3.18 -4.48 -1.61
CA ILE A 354 -1.93 -5.20 -1.32
C ILE A 354 -1.27 -5.66 -2.62
N ILE A 355 -0.01 -5.26 -2.81
CA ILE A 355 0.84 -5.66 -3.93
C ILE A 355 2.02 -6.47 -3.38
N GLY A 356 2.28 -7.64 -3.94
CA GLY A 356 3.36 -8.53 -3.50
C GLY A 356 4.51 -8.68 -4.49
N GLY A 357 5.69 -9.03 -3.95
CA GLY A 357 6.91 -9.37 -4.67
C GLY A 357 7.66 -10.55 -4.05
N HIS A 358 8.90 -10.82 -4.45
CA HIS A 358 9.83 -11.83 -3.93
C HIS A 358 9.86 -13.17 -4.64
N THR A 359 8.73 -13.75 -4.99
CA THR A 359 8.71 -15.18 -5.40
C THR A 359 9.38 -15.44 -6.75
N HIS A 360 9.80 -14.38 -7.44
CA HIS A 360 10.38 -14.41 -8.79
C HIS A 360 9.47 -15.05 -9.85
N CYS A 361 8.22 -15.29 -9.51
CA CYS A 361 7.16 -15.75 -10.41
C CYS A 361 5.83 -15.07 -10.05
N LEU A 362 4.97 -14.92 -11.05
CA LEU A 362 3.64 -14.40 -10.87
C LEU A 362 2.82 -15.33 -9.97
N GLN A 363 2.17 -14.80 -8.94
CA GLN A 363 1.19 -15.51 -8.13
C GLN A 363 -0.21 -14.96 -8.38
N GLY A 364 -1.22 -15.71 -7.95
CA GLY A 364 -2.63 -15.35 -8.11
C GLY A 364 -3.03 -14.07 -7.39
N MET A 365 -4.22 -13.61 -7.71
CA MET A 365 -4.89 -12.48 -7.05
C MET A 365 -6.23 -12.92 -6.46
N GLU A 366 -6.67 -12.21 -5.43
CA GLU A 366 -8.01 -12.37 -4.85
C GLU A 366 -8.51 -11.05 -4.27
N TYR A 367 -9.78 -11.02 -3.90
CA TYR A 367 -10.37 -9.94 -3.11
C TYR A 367 -10.70 -10.46 -1.71
N MET A 368 -10.21 -9.77 -0.69
CA MET A 368 -10.49 -10.06 0.71
C MET A 368 -11.23 -8.87 1.32
N ASP A 369 -12.49 -9.09 1.70
CA ASP A 369 -13.39 -8.04 2.21
C ASP A 369 -13.47 -6.79 1.29
N GLY A 370 -13.38 -7.01 -0.04
CA GLY A 370 -13.38 -5.97 -1.06
C GLY A 370 -12.01 -5.40 -1.40
N VAL A 371 -10.96 -5.70 -0.63
CA VAL A 371 -9.59 -5.26 -0.87
C VAL A 371 -8.91 -6.15 -1.90
N PRO A 372 -8.42 -5.61 -3.04
CA PRO A 372 -7.68 -6.36 -4.02
C PRO A 372 -6.27 -6.70 -3.52
N ILE A 373 -5.87 -7.95 -3.73
CA ILE A 373 -4.57 -8.49 -3.35
C ILE A 373 -3.97 -9.20 -4.55
N ILE A 374 -2.78 -8.80 -4.99
CA ILE A 374 -1.93 -9.60 -5.86
C ILE A 374 -0.75 -10.10 -5.05
N TYR A 375 -0.61 -11.42 -4.93
CA TYR A 375 0.35 -12.01 -4.01
C TYR A 375 1.81 -11.91 -4.46
N SER A 376 2.08 -11.88 -5.76
CA SER A 376 3.39 -11.56 -6.31
C SER A 376 3.32 -11.18 -7.77
N LEU A 377 3.99 -10.11 -8.16
CA LEU A 377 4.19 -9.69 -9.54
C LEU A 377 5.35 -10.42 -10.23
N GLY A 378 6.18 -11.16 -9.47
CA GLY A 378 7.35 -11.87 -9.97
C GLY A 378 8.44 -10.95 -10.49
N ASN A 379 9.32 -11.50 -11.32
CA ASN A 379 10.41 -10.76 -11.95
C ASN A 379 9.90 -9.84 -13.04
N PHE A 380 10.01 -8.53 -12.84
CA PHE A 380 9.70 -7.57 -13.89
C PHE A 380 10.87 -7.39 -14.86
N TRP A 381 12.09 -7.21 -14.31
CA TRP A 381 13.33 -7.18 -15.09
C TRP A 381 14.51 -7.70 -14.26
N PHE A 382 14.75 -8.99 -14.30
CA PHE A 382 15.67 -9.66 -13.37
C PHE A 382 16.57 -10.71 -14.02
N SER A 383 16.14 -11.36 -15.10
CA SER A 383 16.87 -12.46 -15.72
C SER A 383 16.59 -12.62 -17.22
N ALA A 384 17.28 -13.57 -17.86
CA ALA A 384 16.98 -13.98 -19.24
C ALA A 384 15.78 -14.93 -19.37
N SER A 385 15.30 -15.46 -18.25
CA SER A 385 14.23 -16.47 -18.22
C SER A 385 12.94 -15.93 -18.86
N THR A 386 12.20 -16.81 -19.50
CA THR A 386 10.84 -16.47 -19.95
C THR A 386 9.89 -16.65 -18.79
N LEU A 387 9.37 -15.56 -18.28
CA LEU A 387 8.49 -15.51 -17.12
C LEU A 387 7.33 -14.54 -17.35
N ASP A 388 6.16 -14.92 -16.92
CA ASP A 388 4.99 -14.05 -16.86
C ASP A 388 5.16 -13.07 -15.69
N THR A 389 4.81 -11.82 -15.91
CA THR A 389 4.86 -10.72 -14.97
C THR A 389 3.86 -9.65 -15.41
N GLY A 390 3.80 -8.50 -14.77
CA GLY A 390 2.96 -7.41 -15.22
C GLY A 390 3.08 -6.15 -14.39
N LEU A 391 2.36 -5.12 -14.84
CA LEU A 391 2.06 -3.96 -14.04
C LEU A 391 0.75 -4.20 -13.28
N SER A 392 0.77 -3.96 -11.99
CA SER A 392 -0.44 -3.80 -11.18
C SER A 392 -0.83 -2.34 -11.24
N GLN A 393 -2.01 -2.06 -11.74
CA GLN A 393 -2.54 -0.70 -11.87
C GLN A 393 -3.69 -0.49 -10.90
N VAL A 394 -3.54 0.47 -10.01
CA VAL A 394 -4.56 0.93 -9.06
C VAL A 394 -5.10 2.26 -9.58
N ILE A 395 -6.40 2.34 -9.82
CA ILE A 395 -7.05 3.55 -10.31
C ILE A 395 -8.04 4.02 -9.26
N ILE A 396 -7.75 5.16 -8.66
CA ILE A 396 -8.64 5.81 -7.69
C ILE A 396 -9.51 6.79 -8.47
N ARG A 397 -10.82 6.53 -8.48
CA ARG A 397 -11.80 7.36 -9.16
C ARG A 397 -12.17 8.60 -8.34
N ASP A 398 -12.78 9.57 -9.01
CA ASP A 398 -13.26 10.78 -8.35
C ASP A 398 -14.34 10.47 -7.28
N ASP A 399 -15.19 9.49 -7.52
CA ASP A 399 -16.21 9.02 -6.57
C ASP A 399 -15.66 8.20 -5.38
N GLY A 400 -14.33 8.10 -5.26
CA GLY A 400 -13.63 7.39 -4.18
C GLY A 400 -13.49 5.89 -4.41
N THR A 401 -14.03 5.32 -5.48
CA THR A 401 -13.90 3.89 -5.77
C THR A 401 -12.50 3.54 -6.29
N ILE A 402 -12.05 2.30 -6.03
CA ILE A 402 -10.80 1.76 -6.52
C ILE A 402 -11.09 0.72 -7.60
N ASP A 403 -10.57 0.95 -8.80
CA ASP A 403 -10.45 -0.07 -9.83
C ASP A 403 -9.05 -0.69 -9.74
N PHE A 404 -8.99 -2.02 -9.75
CA PHE A 404 -7.74 -2.75 -9.79
C PHE A 404 -7.60 -3.46 -11.14
N ARG A 405 -6.50 -3.19 -11.85
CA ARG A 405 -6.20 -3.80 -13.15
C ARG A 405 -4.82 -4.46 -13.11
N PHE A 406 -4.69 -5.51 -13.90
CA PHE A 406 -3.41 -6.14 -14.18
C PHE A 406 -3.11 -6.04 -15.66
N LEU A 407 -1.99 -5.40 -16.00
CA LEU A 407 -1.48 -5.31 -17.38
C LEU A 407 -0.44 -6.41 -17.58
N PRO A 408 -0.78 -7.50 -18.27
CA PRO A 408 0.11 -8.64 -18.39
C PRO A 408 1.34 -8.30 -19.23
N CYS A 409 2.49 -8.71 -18.70
CA CYS A 409 3.80 -8.56 -19.35
C CYS A 409 4.51 -9.91 -19.41
N ILE A 410 5.48 -10.00 -20.31
CA ILE A 410 6.40 -11.13 -20.37
C ILE A 410 7.84 -10.65 -20.30
N GLN A 411 8.61 -11.16 -19.32
CA GLN A 411 10.06 -11.07 -19.31
C GLN A 411 10.64 -12.19 -20.17
N LYS A 412 11.53 -11.88 -21.09
CA LYS A 412 12.21 -12.87 -21.92
C LYS A 412 13.51 -12.29 -22.49
N ASN A 413 14.62 -13.05 -22.37
CA ASN A 413 15.92 -12.65 -22.94
C ASN A 413 16.33 -11.23 -22.51
N TYR A 414 16.22 -10.93 -21.21
CA TYR A 414 16.51 -9.61 -20.61
C TYR A 414 15.65 -8.44 -21.14
N LYS A 415 14.49 -8.75 -21.71
CA LYS A 415 13.53 -7.77 -22.17
C LYS A 415 12.16 -8.04 -21.55
N THR A 416 11.49 -6.97 -21.13
CA THR A 416 10.10 -7.02 -20.65
C THR A 416 9.21 -6.29 -21.64
N SER A 417 8.07 -6.89 -21.98
CA SER A 417 7.14 -6.36 -22.96
C SER A 417 5.70 -6.58 -22.53
N LEU A 418 4.80 -5.64 -22.86
CA LEU A 418 3.36 -5.87 -22.74
C LEU A 418 2.94 -7.06 -23.61
N VAL A 419 1.97 -7.83 -23.11
CA VAL A 419 1.32 -8.91 -23.85
C VAL A 419 0.15 -8.30 -24.61
N THR A 420 0.19 -8.39 -25.95
CA THR A 420 -0.90 -7.93 -26.81
C THR A 420 -2.04 -8.94 -26.90
N ASP A 421 -3.23 -8.49 -27.28
CA ASP A 421 -4.56 -9.11 -27.15
C ASP A 421 -4.70 -10.63 -27.36
N GLU A 422 -3.87 -11.27 -28.16
CA GLU A 422 -3.96 -12.72 -28.41
C GLU A 422 -3.52 -13.60 -27.22
N ARG A 423 -2.76 -13.04 -26.24
CA ARG A 423 -2.30 -13.76 -25.03
C ARG A 423 -2.97 -13.31 -23.74
N SER A 424 -3.59 -12.12 -23.73
CA SER A 424 -4.24 -11.59 -22.53
C SER A 424 -5.43 -12.44 -22.05
N GLU A 425 -6.10 -13.14 -22.98
CA GLU A 425 -7.23 -14.02 -22.68
C GLU A 425 -6.80 -15.33 -21.97
N GLU A 426 -5.54 -15.78 -22.12
CA GLU A 426 -5.04 -17.00 -21.47
C GLU A 426 -4.76 -16.77 -19.98
N HIS A 427 -4.42 -15.53 -19.55
CA HIS A 427 -4.04 -15.21 -18.18
C HIS A 427 -5.21 -14.80 -17.26
N THR A 428 -6.38 -14.51 -17.84
CA THR A 428 -7.58 -14.13 -17.06
C THR A 428 -8.54 -15.30 -16.80
N SER A 429 -8.24 -16.50 -17.29
CA SER A 429 -9.13 -17.67 -17.24
C SER A 429 -8.66 -18.81 -16.33
N GLU A 430 -7.55 -18.68 -15.60
CA GLU A 430 -7.06 -19.61 -14.57
C GLU A 430 -7.07 -18.93 -13.21
#